data_e258c64e2cd36b576dab17e4ec137128
#
_entry.id   e258c64e2cd36b576dab17e4ec137128
#
_cell.length_a   1.000
_cell.length_b   1.000
_cell.length_c   1.000
_cell.angle_alpha   90.00
_cell.angle_beta   90.00
_cell.angle_gamma   90.00
#
_symmetry.space_group_name_H-M   'P 1'
#
loop_
_entity.id
_entity.type
_entity.pdbx_description
1 polymer ?
#
loop_
_entity_poly.entity_id
_entity_poly.type
_entity_poly.pdbx_seq_one_letter_code
_entity_poly.pdbx_strand_id
1 'polypeptide(L)'
;MGRYGSGKSFLLQTIRTHAMGEGFVVADADLSPERRLQGGQGQGLATYRELIRNLSTKTRPEGGALALVLDRWVHESMGTGSIDSPAAGADAADALRDQLAPLEELVHGFDFTRMLRIYRDASIEGDDERKSCALKWFRGEYRTKTEAKAELGTSVIIGDDDWYDYVKLFAAFLTGAGYKGLLVLIDELVNLFKIPNAITRQYNYEKILTMYNDTLQGKARHLGIIMGGTPQSIEDRRRGVFSYEALRSRLTQGRFATEGMRDMLAPIIHLHPLTYEELLVLIEKLQQIHAGYFGYAPRLTTEHLVQFLQIEFGRVGADTHLTPREVIRDFIELLDIAYQNPETPVEELLGNVGSAGAPGGDTGGTGVAGGTVASPAAGQRDPAEFAEFTI
;
A
#
# COMPACT_ATOMS: atom_id res chain seq x y z
N MET A 1 9.42 -1.97 -9.55
CA MET A 1 9.25 -1.06 -10.69
C MET A 1 8.56 -1.77 -11.85
N GLY A 2 7.62 -1.14 -12.54
CA GLY A 2 6.92 -1.73 -13.70
C GLY A 2 6.07 -0.68 -14.42
N ARG A 3 5.68 -0.95 -15.67
CA ARG A 3 4.82 -0.07 -16.48
C ARG A 3 3.43 0.11 -15.83
N TYR A 4 2.65 1.06 -16.30
CA TYR A 4 1.25 1.15 -15.91
C TYR A 4 0.51 -0.14 -16.29
N GLY A 5 -0.35 -0.64 -15.41
CA GLY A 5 -1.08 -1.88 -15.62
C GLY A 5 -0.28 -3.18 -15.41
N SER A 6 1.02 -3.12 -15.07
CA SER A 6 1.89 -4.30 -14.88
C SER A 6 1.68 -5.07 -13.56
N GLY A 7 0.68 -4.74 -12.76
CA GLY A 7 0.42 -5.41 -11.49
C GLY A 7 1.19 -4.91 -10.28
N LYS A 8 1.84 -3.71 -10.32
CA LYS A 8 2.57 -3.15 -9.16
C LYS A 8 1.73 -3.07 -7.90
N SER A 9 0.57 -2.43 -7.98
CA SER A 9 -0.32 -2.26 -6.83
C SER A 9 -0.86 -3.61 -6.34
N PHE A 10 -1.14 -4.56 -7.25
CA PHE A 10 -1.51 -5.92 -6.89
C PHE A 10 -0.39 -6.64 -6.12
N LEU A 11 0.86 -6.53 -6.58
CA LEU A 11 2.01 -7.10 -5.86
C LEU A 11 2.16 -6.46 -4.48
N LEU A 12 2.00 -5.14 -4.35
CA LEU A 12 2.06 -4.47 -3.05
C LEU A 12 0.95 -4.98 -2.11
N GLN A 13 -0.27 -5.21 -2.60
CA GLN A 13 -1.36 -5.79 -1.80
C GLN A 13 -1.08 -7.25 -1.42
N THR A 14 -0.50 -8.04 -2.31
CA THR A 14 -0.07 -9.43 -2.01
C THR A 14 1.00 -9.44 -0.90
N ILE A 15 2.02 -8.57 -1.01
CA ILE A 15 3.06 -8.42 0.01
C ILE A 15 2.43 -7.95 1.35
N ARG A 16 1.48 -7.02 1.31
CA ARG A 16 0.74 -6.53 2.47
C ARG A 16 0.05 -7.67 3.21
N THR A 17 -0.73 -8.46 2.50
CA THR A 17 -1.46 -9.61 3.08
C THR A 17 -0.49 -10.65 3.66
N HIS A 18 0.56 -10.98 2.93
CA HIS A 18 1.58 -11.93 3.40
C HIS A 18 2.29 -11.42 4.66
N ALA A 19 2.74 -10.16 4.67
CA ALA A 19 3.44 -9.56 5.80
C ALA A 19 2.57 -9.53 7.07
N MET A 20 1.26 -9.21 6.94
CA MET A 20 0.32 -9.29 8.07
C MET A 20 0.17 -10.72 8.57
N GLY A 21 0.12 -11.70 7.67
CA GLY A 21 0.12 -13.14 8.01
C GLY A 21 1.34 -13.54 8.83
N GLU A 22 2.50 -13.01 8.48
CA GLU A 22 3.78 -13.21 9.15
C GLU A 22 3.94 -12.43 10.48
N GLY A 23 2.96 -11.62 10.88
CA GLY A 23 2.97 -10.88 12.15
C GLY A 23 3.64 -9.50 12.08
N PHE A 24 3.79 -8.94 10.89
CA PHE A 24 4.14 -7.53 10.71
C PHE A 24 2.89 -6.64 10.80
N VAL A 25 3.07 -5.41 11.22
CA VAL A 25 2.12 -4.33 10.97
C VAL A 25 2.47 -3.71 9.64
N VAL A 26 1.46 -3.40 8.84
CA VAL A 26 1.66 -2.78 7.52
C VAL A 26 0.97 -1.43 7.48
N ALA A 27 1.64 -0.45 6.87
CA ALA A 27 1.08 0.88 6.60
C ALA A 27 1.30 1.21 5.12
N ASP A 28 0.27 1.66 4.44
CA ASP A 28 0.35 2.02 3.02
C ASP A 28 -0.09 3.46 2.76
N ALA A 29 0.52 4.07 1.75
CA ALA A 29 0.15 5.40 1.26
C ALA A 29 0.42 5.53 -0.23
N ASP A 30 -0.51 6.19 -0.93
CA ASP A 30 -0.32 6.62 -2.31
C ASP A 30 0.15 8.08 -2.35
N LEU A 31 1.26 8.34 -3.01
CA LEU A 31 1.72 9.70 -3.22
C LEU A 31 0.78 10.46 -4.17
N SER A 32 0.62 11.74 -3.90
CA SER A 32 -0.21 12.65 -4.68
C SER A 32 0.41 14.06 -4.67
N PRO A 33 -0.17 15.04 -5.38
CA PRO A 33 0.26 16.43 -5.24
C PRO A 33 0.22 16.96 -3.81
N GLU A 34 -0.72 16.47 -2.98
CA GLU A 34 -0.94 16.85 -1.58
C GLU A 34 -0.15 15.97 -0.60
N ARG A 35 0.25 14.78 -1.00
CA ARG A 35 1.00 13.80 -0.21
C ARG A 35 2.35 13.52 -0.84
N ARG A 36 3.41 14.07 -0.24
CA ARG A 36 4.80 13.94 -0.70
C ARG A 36 5.69 13.45 0.44
N LEU A 37 6.91 13.05 0.12
CA LEU A 37 7.88 12.65 1.13
C LEU A 37 8.51 13.87 1.83
N GLN A 38 8.60 14.99 1.11
CA GLN A 38 9.09 16.27 1.62
C GLN A 38 8.30 17.41 0.98
N GLY A 39 7.86 18.37 1.79
CA GLY A 39 7.14 19.56 1.34
C GLY A 39 7.07 20.60 2.45
N GLY A 40 6.73 21.84 2.11
CA GLY A 40 6.68 22.97 3.07
C GLY A 40 5.25 23.38 3.48
N GLN A 41 4.23 22.60 3.11
CA GLN A 41 2.82 22.95 3.32
C GLN A 41 1.99 21.78 3.90
N GLY A 42 2.57 21.00 4.79
CA GLY A 42 1.91 19.84 5.40
C GLY A 42 1.87 18.60 4.51
N GLN A 43 2.65 18.56 3.42
CA GLN A 43 2.61 17.47 2.44
C GLN A 43 3.30 16.19 2.96
N GLY A 44 4.39 16.30 3.71
CA GLY A 44 5.03 15.18 4.39
C GLY A 44 4.16 14.66 5.53
N LEU A 45 3.60 15.58 6.31
CA LEU A 45 2.65 15.24 7.36
C LEU A 45 1.38 14.57 6.80
N ALA A 46 0.91 14.96 5.60
CA ALA A 46 -0.22 14.32 4.95
C ALA A 46 0.10 12.86 4.56
N THR A 47 1.32 12.57 4.12
CA THR A 47 1.79 11.20 3.87
C THR A 47 1.84 10.39 5.17
N TYR A 48 2.36 10.96 6.24
CA TYR A 48 2.36 10.34 7.57
C TYR A 48 0.94 10.00 8.05
N ARG A 49 0.02 10.96 7.95
CA ARG A 49 -1.39 10.76 8.35
C ARG A 49 -2.04 9.62 7.58
N GLU A 50 -1.73 9.51 6.30
CA GLU A 50 -2.22 8.41 5.47
C GLU A 50 -1.66 7.07 5.95
N LEU A 51 -0.34 6.98 6.18
CA LEU A 51 0.31 5.78 6.71
C LEU A 51 -0.31 5.35 8.05
N ILE A 52 -0.52 6.27 8.98
CA ILE A 52 -1.09 5.94 10.30
C ILE A 52 -2.58 5.57 10.20
N ARG A 53 -3.34 6.20 9.29
CA ARG A 53 -4.73 5.85 9.04
C ARG A 53 -4.86 4.44 8.47
N ASN A 54 -3.98 4.07 7.57
CA ASN A 54 -3.96 2.78 6.89
C ASN A 54 -3.17 1.70 7.65
N LEU A 55 -2.76 2.00 8.89
CA LEU A 55 -2.05 1.03 9.73
C LEU A 55 -2.92 -0.22 9.91
N SER A 56 -2.40 -1.38 9.53
CA SER A 56 -3.13 -2.63 9.38
C SER A 56 -2.42 -3.78 10.07
N THR A 57 -3.20 -4.70 10.62
CA THR A 57 -2.76 -5.95 11.26
C THR A 57 -3.55 -7.12 10.70
N LYS A 58 -3.13 -8.36 10.99
CA LYS A 58 -3.86 -9.56 10.61
C LYS A 58 -5.33 -9.55 11.09
N THR A 59 -5.59 -8.98 12.27
CA THR A 59 -6.93 -8.90 12.87
C THR A 59 -7.73 -7.70 12.39
N ARG A 60 -7.07 -6.72 11.79
CA ARG A 60 -7.70 -5.52 11.22
C ARG A 60 -7.02 -5.13 9.90
N PRO A 61 -7.29 -5.87 8.82
CA PRO A 61 -6.62 -5.68 7.54
C PRO A 61 -7.04 -4.43 6.78
N GLU A 62 -8.21 -3.82 7.09
CA GLU A 62 -8.75 -2.67 6.35
C GLU A 62 -8.09 -1.33 6.74
N GLY A 63 -7.20 -1.31 7.71
CA GLY A 63 -6.61 -0.08 8.26
C GLY A 63 -7.20 0.34 9.61
N GLY A 64 -6.71 1.47 10.14
CA GLY A 64 -7.18 2.01 11.42
C GLY A 64 -6.79 1.19 12.64
N ALA A 65 -5.75 0.38 12.55
CA ALA A 65 -5.30 -0.50 13.63
C ALA A 65 -4.54 0.21 14.76
N LEU A 66 -4.30 1.53 14.66
CA LEU A 66 -3.50 2.26 15.66
C LEU A 66 -4.00 2.04 17.10
N ALA A 67 -5.29 2.25 17.37
CA ALA A 67 -5.85 2.06 18.71
C ALA A 67 -5.71 0.62 19.18
N LEU A 68 -5.98 -0.36 18.30
CA LEU A 68 -5.84 -1.78 18.60
C LEU A 68 -4.40 -2.14 19.02
N VAL A 69 -3.42 -1.61 18.29
CA VAL A 69 -1.99 -1.84 18.58
C VAL A 69 -1.58 -1.24 19.93
N LEU A 70 -2.03 -0.01 20.21
CA LEU A 70 -1.77 0.65 21.48
C LEU A 70 -2.48 -0.06 22.66
N ASP A 71 -3.74 -0.46 22.49
CA ASP A 71 -4.49 -1.20 23.51
C ASP A 71 -3.85 -2.56 23.79
N ARG A 72 -3.38 -3.27 22.77
CA ARG A 72 -2.63 -4.50 22.93
C ARG A 72 -1.35 -4.28 23.74
N TRP A 73 -0.57 -3.24 23.40
CA TRP A 73 0.63 -2.90 24.16
C TRP A 73 0.33 -2.57 25.63
N VAL A 74 -0.75 -1.80 25.91
CA VAL A 74 -1.20 -1.52 27.28
C VAL A 74 -1.49 -2.83 28.00
N HIS A 75 -2.22 -3.74 27.37
CA HIS A 75 -2.59 -5.03 27.96
C HIS A 75 -1.36 -5.90 28.28
N GLU A 76 -0.41 -5.97 27.35
CA GLU A 76 0.86 -6.71 27.56
C GLU A 76 1.71 -6.08 28.65
N SER A 77 1.73 -4.73 28.75
CA SER A 77 2.45 -4.02 29.82
C SER A 77 1.86 -4.21 31.22
N MET A 78 0.56 -4.55 31.32
CA MET A 78 -0.11 -4.86 32.59
C MET A 78 0.03 -6.33 33.00
N GLY A 79 0.18 -7.24 32.03
CA GLY A 79 0.21 -8.70 32.27
C GLY A 79 1.52 -9.23 32.86
N THR A 80 2.57 -8.43 32.96
CA THR A 80 3.87 -8.81 33.49
C THR A 80 3.98 -8.68 35.04
N GLY A 81 2.94 -8.17 35.70
CA GLY A 81 2.89 -8.00 37.16
C GLY A 81 1.77 -8.79 37.82
N SER A 82 2.09 -9.60 38.82
CA SER A 82 1.10 -10.26 39.70
C SER A 82 0.36 -9.20 40.54
N ILE A 83 -0.97 -9.20 40.47
CA ILE A 83 -1.87 -8.15 40.99
C ILE A 83 -1.88 -8.09 42.56
N ASP A 84 -1.24 -9.03 43.25
CA ASP A 84 -1.45 -9.24 44.68
C ASP A 84 -0.32 -8.77 45.64
N SER A 85 0.63 -7.93 45.15
CA SER A 85 1.73 -7.49 46.03
C SER A 85 2.02 -5.98 45.87
N PRO A 86 2.18 -5.20 46.97
CA PRO A 86 2.58 -3.77 46.89
C PRO A 86 3.96 -3.56 46.23
N ALA A 87 4.83 -4.56 46.20
CA ALA A 87 6.08 -4.57 45.45
C ALA A 87 5.87 -4.64 43.92
N ALA A 88 4.74 -5.19 43.46
CA ALA A 88 4.42 -5.35 42.04
C ALA A 88 4.28 -4.00 41.29
N GLY A 89 3.93 -2.93 42.00
CA GLY A 89 3.79 -1.60 41.38
C GLY A 89 5.14 -0.95 41.02
N ALA A 90 6.17 -1.13 41.82
CA ALA A 90 7.52 -0.63 41.54
C ALA A 90 8.19 -1.45 40.45
N ASP A 91 8.07 -2.78 40.50
CA ASP A 91 8.60 -3.69 39.47
C ASP A 91 7.95 -3.46 38.10
N ALA A 92 6.63 -3.17 38.09
CA ALA A 92 5.92 -2.85 36.83
C ALA A 92 6.33 -1.49 36.23
N ALA A 93 6.62 -0.48 37.08
CA ALA A 93 7.11 0.81 36.64
C ALA A 93 8.53 0.74 36.05
N ASP A 94 9.39 -0.06 36.66
CA ASP A 94 10.76 -0.31 36.19
C ASP A 94 10.75 -1.15 34.89
N ALA A 95 9.93 -2.18 34.84
CA ALA A 95 9.74 -2.96 33.59
C ALA A 95 9.24 -2.10 32.42
N LEU A 96 8.29 -1.19 32.66
CA LEU A 96 7.82 -0.23 31.66
C LEU A 96 8.94 0.74 31.24
N ARG A 97 9.74 1.22 32.20
CA ARG A 97 10.89 2.08 31.92
C ARG A 97 11.89 1.37 31.01
N ASP A 98 12.26 0.14 31.34
CA ASP A 98 13.21 -0.67 30.57
C ASP A 98 12.66 -0.97 29.15
N GLN A 99 11.37 -1.21 29.02
CA GLN A 99 10.71 -1.41 27.72
C GLN A 99 10.75 -0.14 26.85
N LEU A 100 10.61 1.05 27.44
CA LEU A 100 10.58 2.32 26.72
C LEU A 100 11.97 2.95 26.52
N ALA A 101 12.97 2.58 27.31
CA ALA A 101 14.32 3.14 27.23
C ALA A 101 14.94 3.07 25.82
N PRO A 102 14.84 1.98 25.06
CA PRO A 102 15.38 1.95 23.68
C PRO A 102 14.69 2.93 22.73
N LEU A 103 13.44 3.31 22.99
CA LEU A 103 12.72 4.30 22.20
C LEU A 103 13.21 5.73 22.53
N GLU A 104 13.53 5.99 23.80
CA GLU A 104 14.00 7.31 24.25
C GLU A 104 15.37 7.70 23.66
N GLU A 105 16.17 6.72 23.24
CA GLU A 105 17.45 6.93 22.53
C GLU A 105 17.27 7.42 21.09
N LEU A 106 16.08 7.23 20.50
CA LEU A 106 15.79 7.65 19.15
C LEU A 106 15.41 9.15 19.11
N VAL A 107 15.55 9.75 17.93
CA VAL A 107 15.11 11.13 17.68
C VAL A 107 13.62 11.23 17.99
N HIS A 108 13.22 12.25 18.76
CA HIS A 108 11.86 12.44 19.29
C HIS A 108 11.34 11.33 20.23
N GLY A 109 12.21 10.43 20.66
CA GLY A 109 11.83 9.27 21.50
C GLY A 109 11.22 9.66 22.83
N PHE A 110 11.72 10.72 23.47
CA PHE A 110 11.18 11.22 24.74
C PHE A 110 9.71 11.66 24.63
N ASP A 111 9.37 12.42 23.59
CA ASP A 111 7.99 12.87 23.38
C ASP A 111 7.08 11.72 23.00
N PHE A 112 7.57 10.79 22.18
CA PHE A 112 6.83 9.59 21.79
C PHE A 112 6.50 8.71 23.00
N THR A 113 7.48 8.40 23.84
CA THR A 113 7.28 7.58 25.06
C THR A 113 6.40 8.29 26.08
N ARG A 114 6.49 9.63 26.18
CA ARG A 114 5.56 10.43 26.98
C ARG A 114 4.11 10.23 26.51
N MET A 115 3.86 10.25 25.20
CA MET A 115 2.51 10.03 24.68
C MET A 115 2.04 8.59 24.91
N LEU A 116 2.94 7.61 24.83
CA LEU A 116 2.61 6.21 25.20
C LEU A 116 2.20 6.10 26.66
N ARG A 117 2.91 6.76 27.59
CA ARG A 117 2.55 6.78 29.01
C ARG A 117 1.19 7.45 29.22
N ILE A 118 0.92 8.61 28.58
CA ILE A 118 -0.38 9.29 28.66
C ILE A 118 -1.50 8.38 28.16
N TYR A 119 -1.31 7.71 27.03
CA TYR A 119 -2.29 6.77 26.48
C TYR A 119 -2.57 5.60 27.43
N ARG A 120 -1.51 5.01 28.00
CA ARG A 120 -1.60 3.91 28.95
C ARG A 120 -2.33 4.31 30.22
N ASP A 121 -1.94 5.43 30.83
CA ASP A 121 -2.52 5.90 32.09
C ASP A 121 -4.00 6.23 31.89
N ALA A 122 -4.35 6.93 30.81
CA ALA A 122 -5.73 7.22 30.45
C ALA A 122 -6.56 5.93 30.19
N SER A 123 -5.95 4.89 29.60
CA SER A 123 -6.60 3.60 29.40
C SER A 123 -6.88 2.86 30.71
N ILE A 124 -5.98 2.97 31.68
CA ILE A 124 -6.13 2.36 33.02
C ILE A 124 -7.16 3.12 33.86
N GLU A 125 -7.14 4.44 33.80
CA GLU A 125 -8.06 5.32 34.52
C GLU A 125 -9.47 5.38 33.92
N GLY A 126 -9.64 4.89 32.68
CA GLY A 126 -10.91 4.99 31.93
C GLY A 126 -11.19 6.41 31.43
N ASP A 127 -10.15 7.22 31.23
CA ASP A 127 -10.24 8.59 30.69
C ASP A 127 -10.22 8.55 29.17
N ASP A 128 -11.40 8.38 28.57
CA ASP A 128 -11.56 8.28 27.11
C ASP A 128 -11.22 9.61 26.41
N GLU A 129 -11.40 10.76 27.04
CA GLU A 129 -11.04 12.06 26.47
C GLU A 129 -9.53 12.19 26.33
N ARG A 130 -8.79 11.93 27.38
CA ARG A 130 -7.33 11.98 27.38
C ARG A 130 -6.71 10.92 26.47
N LYS A 131 -7.32 9.72 26.42
CA LYS A 131 -6.97 8.65 25.48
C LYS A 131 -7.15 9.10 24.03
N SER A 132 -8.26 9.76 23.70
CA SER A 132 -8.53 10.33 22.38
C SER A 132 -7.54 11.43 21.99
N CYS A 133 -7.17 12.30 22.94
CA CYS A 133 -6.15 13.34 22.71
C CYS A 133 -4.78 12.70 22.38
N ALA A 134 -4.37 11.64 23.07
CA ALA A 134 -3.14 10.92 22.74
C ALA A 134 -3.20 10.26 21.34
N LEU A 135 -4.33 9.65 20.96
CA LEU A 135 -4.54 9.12 19.60
C LEU A 135 -4.47 10.21 18.54
N LYS A 136 -5.07 11.38 18.77
CA LYS A 136 -5.00 12.56 17.91
C LYS A 136 -3.55 12.98 17.69
N TRP A 137 -2.71 12.93 18.74
CA TRP A 137 -1.29 13.24 18.63
C TRP A 137 -0.55 12.22 17.76
N PHE A 138 -0.71 10.91 18.01
CA PHE A 138 -0.10 9.86 17.20
C PHE A 138 -0.51 9.92 15.73
N ARG A 139 -1.73 10.38 15.43
CA ARG A 139 -2.21 10.59 14.06
C ARG A 139 -1.65 11.84 13.40
N GLY A 140 -0.91 12.68 14.14
CA GLY A 140 -0.40 13.96 13.63
C GLY A 140 -1.52 14.98 13.35
N GLU A 141 -2.64 14.91 14.06
CA GLU A 141 -3.83 15.73 13.79
C GLU A 141 -3.82 17.08 14.51
N TYR A 142 -2.89 17.32 15.44
CA TYR A 142 -2.72 18.64 16.06
C TYR A 142 -2.23 19.66 15.02
N ARG A 143 -2.92 20.79 14.97
CA ARG A 143 -2.58 21.88 14.05
C ARG A 143 -1.62 22.88 14.66
N THR A 144 -1.70 23.09 15.98
CA THR A 144 -0.88 24.05 16.70
C THR A 144 -0.27 23.44 17.96
N LYS A 145 0.92 23.92 18.31
CA LYS A 145 1.60 23.57 19.57
C LYS A 145 0.81 24.03 20.81
N THR A 146 0.03 25.11 20.69
CA THR A 146 -0.82 25.64 21.77
C THR A 146 -1.95 24.68 22.10
N GLU A 147 -2.60 24.11 21.08
CA GLU A 147 -3.65 23.11 21.24
C GLU A 147 -3.10 21.84 21.94
N ALA A 148 -1.99 21.29 21.46
CA ALA A 148 -1.34 20.14 22.06
C ALA A 148 -0.89 20.40 23.50
N LYS A 149 -0.45 21.63 23.81
CA LYS A 149 -0.07 22.03 25.16
C LYS A 149 -1.27 22.09 26.10
N ALA A 150 -2.41 22.58 25.63
CA ALA A 150 -3.64 22.65 26.42
C ALA A 150 -4.20 21.25 26.74
N GLU A 151 -4.22 20.34 25.77
CA GLU A 151 -4.84 19.02 25.90
C GLU A 151 -3.89 17.96 26.51
N LEU A 152 -2.59 18.00 26.20
CA LEU A 152 -1.62 16.96 26.57
C LEU A 152 -0.41 17.48 27.38
N GLY A 153 -0.34 18.80 27.60
CA GLY A 153 0.79 19.42 28.28
C GLY A 153 2.12 19.37 27.50
N THR A 154 2.09 19.07 26.17
CA THR A 154 3.28 19.05 25.31
C THR A 154 3.22 20.14 24.25
N SER A 155 4.37 20.76 23.94
CA SER A 155 4.50 21.70 22.83
C SER A 155 5.04 21.02 21.56
N VAL A 156 5.25 19.71 21.57
CA VAL A 156 5.76 18.96 20.43
C VAL A 156 4.60 18.36 19.66
N ILE A 157 4.58 18.59 18.35
CA ILE A 157 3.63 18.01 17.41
C ILE A 157 4.38 17.45 16.21
N ILE A 158 3.85 16.41 15.60
CA ILE A 158 4.44 15.80 14.40
C ILE A 158 4.25 16.75 13.22
N GLY A 159 5.31 17.01 12.47
CA GLY A 159 5.35 17.95 11.36
C GLY A 159 5.94 17.39 10.06
N ASP A 160 6.09 18.28 9.07
CA ASP A 160 6.60 17.93 7.73
C ASP A 160 8.05 17.45 7.72
N ASP A 161 8.86 17.92 8.66
CA ASP A 161 10.30 17.65 8.64
C ASP A 161 10.64 16.35 9.40
N ASP A 162 9.88 16.02 10.43
CA ASP A 162 10.19 14.97 11.41
C ASP A 162 9.30 13.70 11.31
N TRP A 163 8.28 13.70 10.46
CA TRP A 163 7.32 12.59 10.34
C TRP A 163 7.99 11.22 10.14
N TYR A 164 9.10 11.17 9.41
CA TYR A 164 9.80 9.92 9.16
C TYR A 164 10.49 9.38 10.43
N ASP A 165 10.96 10.26 11.31
CA ASP A 165 11.52 9.84 12.60
C ASP A 165 10.45 9.18 13.47
N TYR A 166 9.22 9.67 13.42
CA TYR A 166 8.08 9.03 14.09
C TYR A 166 7.72 7.67 13.47
N VAL A 167 7.87 7.48 12.17
CA VAL A 167 7.69 6.16 11.53
C VAL A 167 8.75 5.17 12.05
N LYS A 168 10.00 5.60 12.25
CA LYS A 168 11.05 4.77 12.87
C LYS A 168 10.72 4.41 14.33
N LEU A 169 10.20 5.37 15.09
CA LEU A 169 9.74 5.15 16.46
C LEU A 169 8.59 4.14 16.51
N PHE A 170 7.62 4.23 15.60
CA PHE A 170 6.56 3.21 15.50
C PHE A 170 7.12 1.83 15.19
N ALA A 171 8.07 1.71 14.26
CA ALA A 171 8.67 0.43 13.92
C ALA A 171 9.36 -0.23 15.14
N ALA A 172 10.08 0.55 15.93
CA ALA A 172 10.71 0.08 17.17
C ALA A 172 9.67 -0.25 18.26
N PHE A 173 8.65 0.59 18.44
CA PHE A 173 7.56 0.39 19.39
C PHE A 173 6.78 -0.90 19.13
N LEU A 174 6.49 -1.21 17.86
CA LEU A 174 5.71 -2.38 17.48
C LEU A 174 6.34 -3.69 17.91
N THR A 175 7.67 -3.77 18.02
CA THR A 175 8.34 -4.97 18.55
C THR A 175 8.06 -5.18 20.02
N GLY A 176 7.99 -4.10 20.81
CA GLY A 176 7.56 -4.13 22.21
C GLY A 176 6.06 -4.45 22.39
N ALA A 177 5.25 -4.28 21.34
CA ALA A 177 3.83 -4.65 21.28
C ALA A 177 3.60 -6.05 20.66
N GLY A 178 4.64 -6.89 20.58
CA GLY A 178 4.54 -8.29 20.13
C GLY A 178 4.40 -8.48 18.60
N TYR A 179 4.75 -7.47 17.79
CA TYR A 179 4.82 -7.58 16.32
C TYR A 179 6.26 -7.74 15.85
N LYS A 180 6.48 -8.28 14.65
CA LYS A 180 7.83 -8.42 14.07
C LYS A 180 8.45 -7.08 13.63
N GLY A 181 7.64 -6.04 13.40
CA GLY A 181 8.05 -4.72 12.93
C GLY A 181 6.99 -4.05 12.07
N LEU A 182 7.39 -3.00 11.36
CA LEU A 182 6.56 -2.20 10.46
C LEU A 182 7.01 -2.37 9.01
N LEU A 183 6.09 -2.68 8.12
CA LEU A 183 6.29 -2.62 6.67
C LEU A 183 5.52 -1.41 6.11
N VAL A 184 6.23 -0.49 5.48
CA VAL A 184 5.66 0.69 4.83
C VAL A 184 5.64 0.47 3.32
N LEU A 185 4.46 0.61 2.72
CA LEU A 185 4.23 0.49 1.29
C LEU A 185 3.85 1.88 0.73
N ILE A 186 4.65 2.39 -0.20
CA ILE A 186 4.41 3.70 -0.83
C ILE A 186 4.24 3.49 -2.33
N ASP A 187 3.05 3.72 -2.87
CA ASP A 187 2.82 3.63 -4.32
C ASP A 187 2.80 5.02 -4.98
N GLU A 188 2.70 5.04 -6.28
CA GLU A 188 2.58 6.23 -7.12
C GLU A 188 3.79 7.20 -7.06
N LEU A 189 5.03 6.67 -7.02
CA LEU A 189 6.26 7.49 -7.11
C LEU A 189 6.28 8.42 -8.34
N VAL A 190 5.46 8.15 -9.36
CA VAL A 190 5.29 9.02 -10.52
C VAL A 190 4.84 10.44 -10.14
N ASN A 191 4.18 10.60 -8.99
CA ASN A 191 3.78 11.93 -8.51
C ASN A 191 4.96 12.77 -8.06
N LEU A 192 6.07 12.17 -7.63
CA LEU A 192 7.32 12.91 -7.39
C LEU A 192 7.97 13.34 -8.72
N PHE A 193 7.96 12.47 -9.73
CA PHE A 193 8.45 12.79 -11.07
C PHE A 193 7.69 13.97 -11.70
N LYS A 194 6.38 14.07 -11.45
CA LYS A 194 5.52 15.15 -11.94
C LYS A 194 5.74 16.50 -11.27
N ILE A 195 6.44 16.59 -10.14
CA ILE A 195 6.72 17.86 -9.45
C ILE A 195 7.45 18.81 -10.41
N PRO A 196 6.87 19.99 -10.75
CA PRO A 196 7.47 20.91 -11.74
C PRO A 196 8.81 21.49 -11.26
N ASN A 197 8.86 21.94 -9.99
CA ASN A 197 10.04 22.56 -9.40
C ASN A 197 11.13 21.52 -9.14
N ALA A 198 12.32 21.72 -9.72
CA ALA A 198 13.44 20.79 -9.62
C ALA A 198 13.98 20.67 -8.19
N ILE A 199 14.04 21.79 -7.44
CA ILE A 199 14.54 21.81 -6.06
C ILE A 199 13.60 21.02 -5.14
N THR A 200 12.29 21.27 -5.23
CA THR A 200 11.30 20.53 -4.45
C THR A 200 11.33 19.02 -4.79
N ARG A 201 11.52 18.68 -6.06
CA ARG A 201 11.65 17.28 -6.49
C ARG A 201 12.90 16.65 -5.91
N GLN A 202 14.02 17.36 -5.90
CA GLN A 202 15.29 16.91 -5.31
C GLN A 202 15.15 16.64 -3.80
N TYR A 203 14.50 17.50 -3.03
CA TYR A 203 14.27 17.26 -1.60
C TYR A 203 13.48 15.96 -1.34
N ASN A 204 12.54 15.62 -2.22
CA ASN A 204 11.84 14.33 -2.11
C ASN A 204 12.78 13.15 -2.39
N TYR A 205 13.71 13.28 -3.33
CA TYR A 205 14.72 12.24 -3.60
C TYR A 205 15.75 12.15 -2.48
N GLU A 206 16.11 13.26 -1.84
CA GLU A 206 16.96 13.26 -0.63
C GLU A 206 16.26 12.53 0.54
N LYS A 207 14.96 12.67 0.68
CA LYS A 207 14.21 11.90 1.68
C LYS A 207 14.27 10.38 1.38
N ILE A 208 14.14 9.95 0.12
CA ILE A 208 14.34 8.55 -0.28
C ILE A 208 15.76 8.09 0.06
N LEU A 209 16.79 8.92 -0.23
CA LEU A 209 18.16 8.60 0.11
C LEU A 209 18.37 8.44 1.63
N THR A 210 17.74 9.31 2.43
CA THR A 210 17.78 9.23 3.89
C THR A 210 17.18 7.90 4.36
N MET A 211 15.99 7.52 3.87
CA MET A 211 15.35 6.24 4.19
C MET A 211 16.24 5.05 3.83
N TYR A 212 16.82 5.07 2.64
CA TYR A 212 17.73 4.02 2.17
C TYR A 212 18.99 3.91 3.05
N ASN A 213 19.63 5.03 3.35
CA ASN A 213 20.83 5.05 4.20
C ASN A 213 20.53 4.61 5.64
N ASP A 214 19.41 5.04 6.22
CA ASP A 214 19.02 4.67 7.58
C ASP A 214 18.77 3.16 7.70
N THR A 215 18.20 2.54 6.66
CA THR A 215 18.04 1.09 6.59
C THR A 215 19.38 0.38 6.55
N LEU A 216 20.33 0.83 5.71
CA LEU A 216 21.67 0.23 5.61
C LEU A 216 22.52 0.44 6.87
N GLN A 217 22.37 1.58 7.55
CA GLN A 217 23.14 1.94 8.74
C GLN A 217 22.54 1.39 10.04
N GLY A 218 21.42 0.65 9.97
CA GLY A 218 20.73 0.11 11.14
C GLY A 218 20.02 1.15 12.01
N LYS A 219 19.79 2.37 11.47
CA LYS A 219 19.03 3.43 12.16
C LYS A 219 17.52 3.26 12.02
N ALA A 220 17.07 2.46 11.06
CA ALA A 220 15.66 2.13 10.82
C ALA A 220 15.43 0.63 11.11
N ARG A 221 15.70 0.20 12.35
CA ARG A 221 15.50 -1.18 12.78
C ARG A 221 14.02 -1.54 12.74
N HIS A 222 13.72 -2.78 12.39
CA HIS A 222 12.35 -3.32 12.32
C HIS A 222 11.42 -2.57 11.35
N LEU A 223 11.99 -1.79 10.42
CA LEU A 223 11.29 -1.03 9.40
C LEU A 223 11.67 -1.54 8.01
N GLY A 224 10.70 -2.03 7.26
CA GLY A 224 10.82 -2.29 5.82
C GLY A 224 10.07 -1.21 5.03
N ILE A 225 10.65 -0.77 3.90
CA ILE A 225 9.99 0.22 3.02
C ILE A 225 10.03 -0.31 1.60
N ILE A 226 8.87 -0.43 0.97
CA ILE A 226 8.74 -0.81 -0.44
C ILE A 226 8.01 0.31 -1.19
N MET A 227 8.57 0.73 -2.33
CA MET A 227 8.04 1.82 -3.12
C MET A 227 7.66 1.35 -4.53
N GLY A 228 6.45 1.70 -4.97
CA GLY A 228 5.94 1.44 -6.32
C GLY A 228 6.23 2.60 -7.29
N GLY A 229 6.88 2.29 -8.42
CA GLY A 229 7.19 3.31 -9.42
C GLY A 229 7.23 2.77 -10.85
N THR A 230 7.09 3.67 -11.82
CA THR A 230 7.25 3.36 -13.25
C THR A 230 8.72 3.49 -13.66
N PRO A 231 9.16 2.82 -14.75
CA PRO A 231 10.52 3.02 -15.30
C PRO A 231 10.84 4.50 -15.52
N GLN A 232 9.92 5.27 -16.07
CA GLN A 232 10.10 6.70 -16.29
C GLN A 232 10.31 7.46 -14.97
N SER A 233 9.53 7.16 -13.92
CA SER A 233 9.68 7.87 -12.63
C SER A 233 10.98 7.56 -11.90
N ILE A 234 11.63 6.43 -12.22
CA ILE A 234 12.85 5.99 -11.56
C ILE A 234 14.07 6.26 -12.45
N GLU A 235 14.10 5.78 -13.69
CA GLU A 235 15.29 5.70 -14.54
C GLU A 235 15.56 6.97 -15.35
N ASP A 236 14.58 7.86 -15.52
CA ASP A 236 14.79 9.11 -16.24
C ASP A 236 15.88 9.97 -15.55
N ARG A 237 16.96 10.22 -16.29
CA ARG A 237 18.13 10.93 -15.78
C ARG A 237 17.95 12.45 -15.62
N ARG A 238 16.83 13.00 -16.13
CA ARG A 238 16.53 14.43 -16.04
C ARG A 238 15.58 14.74 -14.90
N ARG A 239 14.59 13.87 -14.65
CA ARG A 239 13.51 14.13 -13.71
C ARG A 239 13.21 12.97 -12.76
N GLY A 240 13.57 11.74 -13.11
CA GLY A 240 13.35 10.55 -12.31
C GLY A 240 14.27 10.49 -11.08
N VAL A 241 14.11 9.44 -10.29
CA VAL A 241 14.96 9.17 -9.11
C VAL A 241 16.44 9.15 -9.51
N PHE A 242 16.78 8.66 -10.71
CA PHE A 242 18.16 8.64 -11.24
C PHE A 242 18.71 10.00 -11.68
N SER A 243 17.90 11.06 -11.65
CA SER A 243 18.41 12.43 -11.78
C SER A 243 19.24 12.86 -10.56
N TYR A 244 19.00 12.21 -9.42
CA TYR A 244 19.77 12.40 -8.19
C TYR A 244 20.91 11.36 -8.13
N GLU A 245 22.13 11.80 -8.36
CA GLU A 245 23.30 10.92 -8.57
C GLU A 245 23.56 9.99 -7.39
N ALA A 246 23.37 10.47 -6.17
CA ALA A 246 23.57 9.69 -4.96
C ALA A 246 22.59 8.48 -4.88
N LEU A 247 21.38 8.61 -5.35
CA LEU A 247 20.43 7.48 -5.47
C LEU A 247 20.77 6.60 -6.67
N ARG A 248 21.06 7.21 -7.82
CA ARG A 248 21.45 6.45 -9.01
C ARG A 248 22.58 5.47 -8.74
N SER A 249 23.65 5.93 -8.09
CA SER A 249 24.82 5.09 -7.78
C SER A 249 24.49 3.90 -6.86
N ARG A 250 23.47 4.03 -6.00
CA ARG A 250 23.05 3.00 -5.03
C ARG A 250 22.01 2.05 -5.58
N LEU A 251 21.15 2.54 -6.47
CA LEU A 251 20.01 1.81 -6.98
C LEU A 251 20.24 1.17 -8.35
N THR A 252 21.33 1.54 -9.05
CA THR A 252 21.64 0.94 -10.35
C THR A 252 21.90 -0.57 -10.20
N GLN A 253 21.30 -1.35 -11.08
CA GLN A 253 21.43 -2.81 -11.12
C GLN A 253 22.87 -3.25 -11.26
N GLY A 254 23.24 -4.34 -10.60
CA GLY A 254 24.56 -4.94 -10.67
C GLY A 254 24.89 -5.47 -12.07
N ARG A 255 26.18 -5.60 -12.40
CA ARG A 255 26.65 -6.03 -13.73
C ARG A 255 26.40 -7.51 -14.03
N PHE A 256 26.08 -8.31 -13.00
CA PHE A 256 25.91 -9.75 -13.12
C PHE A 256 24.46 -10.18 -13.30
N ALA A 257 23.50 -9.28 -13.12
CA ALA A 257 22.09 -9.58 -13.37
C ALA A 257 21.82 -9.61 -14.88
N THR A 258 21.24 -10.72 -15.36
CA THR A 258 20.81 -10.92 -16.75
C THR A 258 19.34 -11.32 -16.80
N GLU A 259 18.72 -11.35 -17.99
CA GLU A 259 17.31 -11.75 -18.16
C GLU A 259 17.00 -13.12 -17.55
N GLY A 260 17.95 -14.07 -17.58
CA GLY A 260 17.81 -15.41 -17.02
C GLY A 260 18.25 -15.57 -15.56
N MET A 261 19.01 -14.59 -15.00
CA MET A 261 19.51 -14.61 -13.62
C MET A 261 19.16 -13.29 -12.93
N ARG A 262 17.99 -13.28 -12.29
CA ARG A 262 17.46 -12.09 -11.60
C ARG A 262 18.07 -11.98 -10.21
N ASP A 263 18.51 -10.78 -9.85
CA ASP A 263 18.87 -10.46 -8.48
C ASP A 263 17.64 -9.96 -7.73
N MET A 264 17.02 -10.86 -6.95
CA MET A 264 15.85 -10.52 -6.11
C MET A 264 16.21 -9.78 -4.83
N LEU A 265 17.51 -9.62 -4.53
CA LEU A 265 18.02 -8.82 -3.41
C LEU A 265 18.43 -7.42 -3.84
N ALA A 266 18.36 -7.11 -5.14
CA ALA A 266 18.64 -5.78 -5.65
C ALA A 266 17.64 -4.76 -5.09
N PRO A 267 18.07 -3.49 -4.88
CA PRO A 267 17.19 -2.44 -4.39
C PRO A 267 15.99 -2.16 -5.32
N ILE A 268 16.13 -2.44 -6.62
CA ILE A 268 15.06 -2.30 -7.60
C ILE A 268 14.71 -3.67 -8.17
N ILE A 269 13.46 -4.09 -7.95
CA ILE A 269 12.88 -5.28 -8.55
C ILE A 269 12.06 -4.85 -9.76
N HIS A 270 12.38 -5.41 -10.93
CA HIS A 270 11.67 -5.14 -12.18
C HIS A 270 10.53 -6.14 -12.35
N LEU A 271 9.31 -5.63 -12.53
CA LEU A 271 8.18 -6.44 -12.96
C LEU A 271 8.24 -6.60 -14.47
N HIS A 272 8.35 -7.83 -14.92
CA HIS A 272 8.27 -8.18 -16.32
C HIS A 272 6.82 -8.34 -16.77
N PRO A 273 6.52 -8.13 -18.05
CA PRO A 273 5.23 -8.53 -18.61
C PRO A 273 4.96 -10.01 -18.34
N LEU A 274 3.71 -10.38 -18.12
CA LEU A 274 3.32 -11.77 -18.02
C LEU A 274 3.50 -12.46 -19.38
N THR A 275 3.93 -13.73 -19.35
CA THR A 275 3.99 -14.55 -20.55
C THR A 275 2.58 -14.93 -21.01
N TYR A 276 2.47 -15.50 -22.21
CA TYR A 276 1.20 -15.98 -22.73
C TYR A 276 0.57 -17.04 -21.80
N GLU A 277 1.38 -17.97 -21.31
CA GLU A 277 0.96 -19.03 -20.40
C GLU A 277 0.51 -18.48 -19.04
N GLU A 278 1.22 -17.47 -18.51
CA GLU A 278 0.84 -16.81 -17.26
C GLU A 278 -0.47 -16.03 -17.41
N LEU A 279 -0.70 -15.39 -18.56
CA LEU A 279 -1.96 -14.74 -18.87
C LEU A 279 -3.11 -15.76 -19.03
N LEU A 280 -2.85 -16.91 -19.63
CA LEU A 280 -3.85 -17.98 -19.75
C LEU A 280 -4.31 -18.45 -18.36
N VAL A 281 -3.36 -18.72 -17.47
CA VAL A 281 -3.67 -19.11 -16.07
C VAL A 281 -4.45 -17.99 -15.35
N LEU A 282 -4.09 -16.73 -15.58
CA LEU A 282 -4.78 -15.59 -14.99
C LEU A 282 -6.25 -15.53 -15.41
N ILE A 283 -6.57 -15.60 -16.71
CA ILE A 283 -7.95 -15.53 -17.20
C ILE A 283 -8.76 -16.77 -16.82
N GLU A 284 -8.14 -17.95 -16.75
CA GLU A 284 -8.79 -19.16 -16.24
C GLU A 284 -9.25 -18.99 -14.79
N LYS A 285 -8.38 -18.47 -13.91
CA LYS A 285 -8.74 -18.16 -12.53
C LYS A 285 -9.83 -17.08 -12.44
N LEU A 286 -9.74 -16.05 -13.27
CA LEU A 286 -10.76 -14.98 -13.31
C LEU A 286 -12.14 -15.54 -13.68
N GLN A 287 -12.22 -16.45 -14.67
CA GLN A 287 -13.46 -17.11 -15.01
C GLN A 287 -14.05 -17.90 -13.82
N GLN A 288 -13.19 -18.65 -13.09
CA GLN A 288 -13.62 -19.40 -11.92
C GLN A 288 -14.17 -18.48 -10.81
N ILE A 289 -13.46 -17.38 -10.52
CA ILE A 289 -13.87 -16.38 -9.54
C ILE A 289 -15.21 -15.76 -9.95
N HIS A 290 -15.33 -15.33 -11.20
CA HIS A 290 -16.54 -14.71 -11.72
C HIS A 290 -17.74 -15.68 -11.66
N ALA A 291 -17.54 -16.93 -12.09
CA ALA A 291 -18.56 -17.95 -12.06
C ALA A 291 -19.00 -18.27 -10.61
N GLY A 292 -18.05 -18.35 -9.68
CA GLY A 292 -18.35 -18.55 -8.25
C GLY A 292 -19.10 -17.36 -7.63
N TYR A 293 -18.74 -16.13 -8.00
CA TYR A 293 -19.39 -14.93 -7.50
C TYR A 293 -20.85 -14.79 -7.95
N PHE A 294 -21.13 -15.09 -9.24
CA PHE A 294 -22.48 -15.00 -9.82
C PHE A 294 -23.26 -16.31 -9.74
N GLY A 295 -22.68 -17.42 -9.27
CA GLY A 295 -23.36 -18.69 -9.04
C GLY A 295 -23.72 -19.46 -10.32
N TYR A 296 -22.85 -19.44 -11.34
CA TYR A 296 -23.06 -20.19 -12.60
C TYR A 296 -21.86 -21.10 -12.92
N ALA A 297 -22.06 -22.06 -13.82
CA ALA A 297 -20.97 -22.92 -14.31
C ALA A 297 -20.16 -22.19 -15.38
N PRO A 298 -18.80 -22.24 -15.35
CA PRO A 298 -17.94 -21.67 -16.39
C PRO A 298 -18.34 -22.14 -17.80
N ARG A 299 -18.51 -21.21 -18.74
CA ARG A 299 -18.94 -21.51 -20.11
C ARG A 299 -17.81 -21.53 -21.12
N LEU A 300 -16.72 -20.78 -20.88
CA LEU A 300 -15.59 -20.72 -21.79
C LEU A 300 -14.70 -21.94 -21.59
N THR A 301 -14.42 -22.64 -22.70
CA THR A 301 -13.45 -23.74 -22.74
C THR A 301 -12.03 -23.18 -22.82
N THR A 302 -11.01 -24.03 -22.59
CA THR A 302 -9.60 -23.62 -22.78
C THR A 302 -9.34 -23.09 -24.19
N GLU A 303 -10.01 -23.62 -25.20
CA GLU A 303 -9.89 -23.16 -26.60
C GLU A 303 -10.41 -21.72 -26.74
N HIS A 304 -11.54 -21.38 -26.12
CA HIS A 304 -12.08 -20.02 -26.09
C HIS A 304 -11.14 -19.04 -25.36
N LEU A 305 -10.49 -19.46 -24.25
CA LEU A 305 -9.51 -18.66 -23.53
C LEU A 305 -8.27 -18.36 -24.40
N VAL A 306 -7.79 -19.38 -25.11
CA VAL A 306 -6.67 -19.23 -26.07
C VAL A 306 -7.07 -18.28 -27.20
N GLN A 307 -8.26 -18.43 -27.78
CA GLN A 307 -8.77 -17.56 -28.83
C GLN A 307 -8.90 -16.10 -28.35
N PHE A 308 -9.41 -15.86 -27.15
CA PHE A 308 -9.48 -14.53 -26.56
C PHE A 308 -8.09 -13.87 -26.48
N LEU A 309 -7.08 -14.58 -25.96
CA LEU A 309 -5.72 -14.06 -25.89
C LEU A 309 -5.12 -13.79 -27.27
N GLN A 310 -5.40 -14.64 -28.27
CA GLN A 310 -4.96 -14.41 -29.63
C GLN A 310 -5.55 -13.12 -30.23
N ILE A 311 -6.83 -12.84 -29.95
CA ILE A 311 -7.49 -11.59 -30.35
C ILE A 311 -6.81 -10.40 -29.68
N GLU A 312 -6.58 -10.46 -28.37
CA GLU A 312 -5.94 -9.38 -27.61
C GLU A 312 -4.50 -9.08 -28.09
N PHE A 313 -3.70 -10.10 -28.31
CA PHE A 313 -2.35 -9.95 -28.87
C PHE A 313 -2.37 -9.43 -30.32
N GLY A 314 -3.38 -9.80 -31.11
CA GLY A 314 -3.55 -9.31 -32.47
C GLY A 314 -3.91 -7.82 -32.52
N ARG A 315 -4.70 -7.32 -31.57
CA ARG A 315 -5.12 -5.90 -31.49
C ARG A 315 -3.96 -4.95 -31.14
N VAL A 316 -3.08 -5.38 -30.27
CA VAL A 316 -2.03 -4.52 -29.68
C VAL A 316 -0.84 -4.33 -30.62
N GLY A 317 -0.69 -5.17 -31.66
CA GLY A 317 0.47 -5.16 -32.55
C GLY A 317 1.76 -5.67 -31.87
N ALA A 318 2.73 -6.09 -32.66
CA ALA A 318 3.92 -6.80 -32.18
C ALA A 318 4.84 -5.97 -31.24
N ASP A 319 4.70 -4.64 -31.21
CA ASP A 319 5.60 -3.73 -30.47
C ASP A 319 5.03 -3.19 -29.14
N THR A 320 3.77 -3.47 -28.83
CA THR A 320 3.14 -2.98 -27.58
C THR A 320 2.86 -4.17 -26.68
N HIS A 321 3.52 -4.23 -25.52
CA HIS A 321 3.29 -5.26 -24.53
C HIS A 321 1.91 -5.11 -23.90
N LEU A 322 1.05 -6.09 -24.10
CA LEU A 322 -0.24 -6.23 -23.47
C LEU A 322 -0.08 -6.22 -21.93
N THR A 323 -0.85 -5.39 -21.24
CA THR A 323 -0.75 -5.33 -19.78
C THR A 323 -1.80 -6.22 -19.13
N PRO A 324 -1.50 -6.82 -17.95
CA PRO A 324 -2.50 -7.59 -17.21
C PRO A 324 -3.79 -6.80 -16.94
N ARG A 325 -3.72 -5.49 -16.74
CA ARG A 325 -4.90 -4.62 -16.53
C ARG A 325 -5.83 -4.60 -17.73
N GLU A 326 -5.28 -4.51 -18.93
CA GLU A 326 -6.06 -4.52 -20.18
C GLU A 326 -6.72 -5.87 -20.38
N VAL A 327 -5.95 -6.96 -20.23
CA VAL A 327 -6.48 -8.33 -20.34
C VAL A 327 -7.61 -8.58 -19.34
N ILE A 328 -7.41 -8.20 -18.07
CA ILE A 328 -8.42 -8.38 -17.01
C ILE A 328 -9.68 -7.61 -17.34
N ARG A 329 -9.56 -6.34 -17.74
CA ARG A 329 -10.72 -5.49 -18.07
C ARG A 329 -11.54 -6.09 -19.20
N ASP A 330 -10.90 -6.42 -20.30
CA ASP A 330 -11.56 -6.87 -21.50
C ASP A 330 -12.12 -8.29 -21.33
N PHE A 331 -11.42 -9.12 -20.52
CA PHE A 331 -11.91 -10.46 -20.18
C PHE A 331 -13.10 -10.45 -19.21
N ILE A 332 -13.12 -9.57 -18.21
CA ILE A 332 -14.29 -9.40 -17.32
C ILE A 332 -15.49 -8.92 -18.13
N GLU A 333 -15.32 -7.96 -19.03
CA GLU A 333 -16.38 -7.50 -19.93
C GLU A 333 -16.97 -8.67 -20.76
N LEU A 334 -16.11 -9.54 -21.32
CA LEU A 334 -16.54 -10.74 -22.01
C LEU A 334 -17.37 -11.67 -21.10
N LEU A 335 -16.89 -11.92 -19.87
CA LEU A 335 -17.60 -12.75 -18.89
C LEU A 335 -18.95 -12.16 -18.50
N ASP A 336 -19.03 -10.86 -18.27
CA ASP A 336 -20.26 -10.14 -17.95
C ASP A 336 -21.29 -10.27 -19.08
N ILE A 337 -20.85 -10.06 -20.34
CA ILE A 337 -21.72 -10.20 -21.52
C ILE A 337 -22.18 -11.65 -21.67
N ALA A 338 -21.28 -12.63 -21.53
CA ALA A 338 -21.62 -14.04 -21.61
C ALA A 338 -22.59 -14.50 -20.50
N TYR A 339 -22.48 -13.95 -19.31
CA TYR A 339 -23.39 -14.19 -18.19
C TYR A 339 -24.79 -13.61 -18.44
N GLN A 340 -24.86 -12.39 -18.96
CA GLN A 340 -26.12 -11.69 -19.25
C GLN A 340 -26.85 -12.25 -20.48
N ASN A 341 -26.12 -12.94 -21.38
CA ASN A 341 -26.67 -13.50 -22.60
C ASN A 341 -26.37 -15.02 -22.70
N PRO A 342 -27.06 -15.83 -21.86
CA PRO A 342 -26.75 -17.26 -21.78
C PRO A 342 -27.04 -18.05 -23.07
N GLU A 343 -27.95 -17.57 -23.90
CA GLU A 343 -28.33 -18.22 -25.17
C GLU A 343 -27.36 -17.91 -26.32
N THR A 344 -26.51 -16.88 -26.19
CA THR A 344 -25.56 -16.50 -27.25
C THR A 344 -24.34 -17.43 -27.22
N PRO A 345 -23.95 -18.05 -28.35
CA PRO A 345 -22.75 -18.85 -28.45
C PRO A 345 -21.49 -18.02 -28.14
N VAL A 346 -20.54 -18.62 -27.42
CA VAL A 346 -19.28 -17.95 -27.03
C VAL A 346 -18.47 -17.53 -28.25
N GLU A 347 -18.50 -18.31 -29.32
CA GLU A 347 -17.81 -18.04 -30.57
C GLU A 347 -18.33 -16.74 -31.24
N GLU A 348 -19.61 -16.46 -31.13
CA GLU A 348 -20.19 -15.22 -31.64
C GLU A 348 -19.74 -14.00 -30.82
N LEU A 349 -19.65 -14.15 -29.48
CA LEU A 349 -19.15 -13.09 -28.62
C LEU A 349 -17.70 -12.78 -28.90
N LEU A 350 -16.85 -13.80 -29.10
CA LEU A 350 -15.44 -13.64 -29.45
C LEU A 350 -15.26 -13.06 -30.87
N GLY A 351 -16.14 -13.43 -31.84
CA GLY A 351 -16.13 -12.89 -33.20
C GLY A 351 -16.42 -11.36 -33.24
N ASN A 352 -17.33 -10.90 -32.41
CA ASN A 352 -17.68 -9.47 -32.30
C ASN A 352 -16.53 -8.63 -31.72
N VAL A 353 -15.77 -9.18 -30.79
CA VAL A 353 -14.57 -8.50 -30.20
C VAL A 353 -13.48 -8.35 -31.28
N GLY A 354 -13.28 -9.33 -32.14
CA GLY A 354 -12.30 -9.28 -33.25
C GLY A 354 -12.61 -8.24 -34.32
N SER A 355 -13.89 -7.90 -34.51
CA SER A 355 -14.32 -6.93 -35.52
C SER A 355 -14.32 -5.47 -35.07
N ALA A 356 -14.36 -5.21 -33.75
CA ALA A 356 -14.38 -3.85 -33.19
C ALA A 356 -13.01 -3.14 -33.21
N GLY A 357 -11.94 -3.80 -33.61
CA GLY A 357 -10.56 -3.27 -33.61
C GLY A 357 -10.05 -2.63 -34.90
N ALA A 358 -10.86 -2.51 -35.97
CA ALA A 358 -10.47 -1.76 -37.18
C ALA A 358 -10.85 -0.29 -37.00
N PRO A 359 -9.98 0.70 -37.30
CA PRO A 359 -10.34 2.10 -37.26
C PRO A 359 -11.33 2.37 -38.42
N GLY A 360 -12.62 2.38 -38.08
CA GLY A 360 -13.70 2.68 -39.00
C GLY A 360 -13.68 4.15 -39.37
N GLY A 361 -13.56 4.40 -40.67
CA GLY A 361 -13.76 5.71 -41.27
C GLY A 361 -15.18 6.25 -41.02
N ASP A 362 -15.21 7.51 -40.74
CA ASP A 362 -16.35 8.39 -40.57
C ASP A 362 -17.40 8.21 -41.67
N THR A 363 -18.61 7.74 -41.34
CA THR A 363 -19.82 8.04 -42.12
C THR A 363 -20.97 8.31 -41.14
N GLY A 364 -21.41 9.57 -41.17
CA GLY A 364 -22.53 10.08 -40.38
C GLY A 364 -23.86 9.44 -40.72
N GLY A 365 -24.75 9.39 -39.70
CA GLY A 365 -26.15 8.99 -39.85
C GLY A 365 -26.92 8.97 -38.57
N THR A 366 -27.66 9.99 -38.35
CA THR A 366 -28.75 10.29 -37.41
C THR A 366 -29.63 9.12 -36.94
N GLY A 367 -30.04 9.16 -35.63
CA GLY A 367 -31.33 8.58 -35.22
C GLY A 367 -31.43 8.14 -33.73
N VAL A 368 -31.91 9.03 -32.91
CA VAL A 368 -32.76 8.96 -31.72
C VAL A 368 -33.31 7.58 -31.30
N ALA A 369 -33.09 7.18 -30.06
CA ALA A 369 -34.18 6.88 -29.09
C ALA A 369 -33.62 6.50 -27.73
N GLY A 370 -34.06 7.23 -26.70
CA GLY A 370 -33.76 6.94 -25.29
C GLY A 370 -34.52 5.71 -24.78
N GLY A 371 -33.87 4.96 -23.94
CA GLY A 371 -34.47 3.90 -23.15
C GLY A 371 -33.67 3.77 -21.85
N THR A 372 -34.17 4.41 -20.81
CA THR A 372 -33.69 4.29 -19.45
C THR A 372 -34.05 2.88 -18.93
N VAL A 373 -33.06 2.01 -18.79
CA VAL A 373 -33.24 0.74 -18.05
C VAL A 373 -32.59 0.93 -16.70
N ALA A 374 -33.42 0.82 -15.65
CA ALA A 374 -33.01 0.89 -14.24
C ALA A 374 -32.10 -0.31 -13.91
N SER A 375 -30.91 -0.04 -13.40
CA SER A 375 -30.06 -1.04 -12.77
C SER A 375 -30.70 -1.56 -11.47
N PRO A 376 -30.72 -2.86 -11.23
CA PRO A 376 -31.05 -3.39 -9.91
C PRO A 376 -29.91 -3.07 -8.94
N ALA A 377 -30.28 -2.59 -7.74
CA ALA A 377 -29.35 -2.25 -6.67
C ALA A 377 -28.48 -3.47 -6.30
N ALA A 378 -27.19 -3.37 -6.57
CA ALA A 378 -26.19 -4.31 -6.06
C ALA A 378 -26.11 -4.12 -4.54
N GLY A 379 -26.50 -5.15 -3.77
CA GLY A 379 -26.22 -5.21 -2.35
C GLY A 379 -24.73 -5.19 -2.12
N GLN A 380 -24.26 -4.22 -1.35
CA GLN A 380 -22.89 -4.17 -0.85
C GLN A 380 -22.60 -5.45 -0.06
N ARG A 381 -21.73 -6.32 -0.60
CA ARG A 381 -21.10 -7.43 0.12
C ARG A 381 -19.68 -7.03 0.48
N ASP A 382 -19.24 -7.50 1.64
CA ASP A 382 -17.99 -7.17 2.32
C ASP A 382 -16.77 -7.64 1.50
N PRO A 383 -15.77 -6.77 1.24
CA PRO A 383 -14.51 -7.17 0.58
C PRO A 383 -13.72 -8.27 1.31
N ALA A 384 -14.01 -8.52 2.58
CA ALA A 384 -13.33 -9.55 3.37
C ALA A 384 -13.60 -10.99 2.89
N GLU A 385 -14.68 -11.23 2.16
CA GLU A 385 -15.00 -12.56 1.59
C GLU A 385 -14.00 -13.04 0.52
N PHE A 386 -13.16 -12.13 0.00
CA PHE A 386 -12.15 -12.46 -1.03
C PHE A 386 -10.77 -12.81 -0.47
N ALA A 387 -10.55 -12.69 0.84
CA ALA A 387 -9.26 -12.94 1.47
C ALA A 387 -8.92 -14.45 1.63
N GLU A 388 -9.86 -15.35 1.40
CA GLU A 388 -9.66 -16.80 1.56
C GLU A 388 -9.18 -17.53 0.29
N PHE A 389 -9.02 -16.83 -0.84
CA PHE A 389 -8.46 -17.44 -2.03
C PHE A 389 -6.93 -17.41 -1.98
N THR A 390 -6.33 -18.45 -1.39
CA THR A 390 -4.88 -18.70 -1.42
C THR A 390 -4.47 -19.06 -2.86
N ILE A 391 -3.50 -18.32 -3.38
CA ILE A 391 -2.79 -18.64 -4.64
C ILE A 391 -1.83 -19.78 -4.40
#